data_a80f27b82a9f949014e623f6490fa8b1
#
_entry.id   a80f27b82a9f949014e623f6490fa8b1
#
_cell.length_a   1.000
_cell.length_b   1.000
_cell.length_c   1.000
_cell.angle_alpha   90.00
_cell.angle_beta   90.00
_cell.angle_gamma   90.00
#
_symmetry.space_group_name_H-M   'P 1'
#
loop_
_entity.id
_entity.type
_entity.pdbx_description
1 polymer ?
#
loop_
_entity_poly.entity_id
_entity_poly.type
_entity_poly.pdbx_seq_one_letter_code
_entity_poly.pdbx_strand_id
1 'polypeptide(L)'
;MSRYRPAAASSLGWVVFQWGLFLLPSSALLAGLLLLTALVLGSCQRERPFWRDPWNWPLLIAALLMLFGCVQAYSEARPWVGLGNWLPFFWAFWGFQPYLVTDQARRRCALWLVAGTVPVVITGLGQLWWGWQGPWQVLGGLIVWFVAP
;
A
#
# COMPACT_ATOMS: atom_id res chain seq x y z
N MET A 1 4.56 32.02 9.29
CA MET A 1 3.99 30.81 8.67
C MET A 1 4.81 30.50 7.42
N SER A 2 5.80 29.62 7.53
CA SER A 2 6.61 29.17 6.40
C SER A 2 5.71 28.33 5.50
N ARG A 3 5.48 28.77 4.26
CA ARG A 3 4.75 27.98 3.26
C ARG A 3 5.56 26.72 2.99
N TYR A 4 5.10 25.59 3.53
CA TYR A 4 5.61 24.29 3.20
C TYR A 4 5.46 24.08 1.69
N ARG A 5 6.56 24.17 0.94
CA ARG A 5 6.63 23.69 -0.44
C ARG A 5 6.84 22.19 -0.36
N PRO A 6 5.83 21.37 -0.68
CA PRO A 6 6.07 19.93 -0.77
C PRO A 6 7.11 19.69 -1.85
N ALA A 7 8.16 18.95 -1.51
CA ALA A 7 9.08 18.43 -2.50
C ALA A 7 8.26 17.70 -3.56
N ALA A 8 8.39 18.10 -4.82
CA ALA A 8 7.68 17.44 -5.91
C ALA A 8 8.15 15.98 -5.96
N ALA A 9 7.20 15.06 -5.82
CA ALA A 9 7.50 13.64 -5.96
C ALA A 9 8.23 13.42 -7.28
N SER A 10 9.29 12.59 -7.30
CA SER A 10 9.98 12.26 -8.55
C SER A 10 8.96 11.68 -9.53
N SER A 11 9.12 11.98 -10.81
CA SER A 11 8.25 11.45 -11.85
C SER A 11 8.19 9.91 -11.83
N LEU A 12 9.31 9.26 -11.53
CA LEU A 12 9.40 7.81 -11.38
C LEU A 12 8.58 7.31 -10.18
N GLY A 13 8.77 7.89 -8.99
CA GLY A 13 8.03 7.51 -7.79
C GLY A 13 6.51 7.66 -7.97
N TRP A 14 6.08 8.73 -8.64
CA TRP A 14 4.69 8.97 -8.97
C TRP A 14 4.11 7.87 -9.89
N VAL A 15 4.82 7.53 -10.97
CA VAL A 15 4.39 6.49 -11.91
C VAL A 15 4.32 5.12 -11.23
N VAL A 16 5.36 4.75 -10.47
CA VAL A 16 5.40 3.48 -9.73
C VAL A 16 4.27 3.41 -8.71
N PHE A 17 3.97 4.50 -8.01
CA PHE A 17 2.86 4.58 -7.07
C PHE A 17 1.50 4.33 -7.75
N GLN A 18 1.25 4.98 -8.89
CA GLN A 18 0.01 4.80 -9.66
C GLN A 18 -0.17 3.35 -10.14
N TRP A 19 0.88 2.74 -10.71
CA TRP A 19 0.84 1.34 -11.12
C TRP A 19 0.64 0.38 -9.95
N GLY A 20 1.23 0.68 -8.80
CA GLY A 20 0.99 -0.06 -7.57
C GLY A 20 -0.48 -0.04 -7.15
N LEU A 21 -1.13 1.15 -7.20
CA LEU A 21 -2.56 1.28 -6.92
C LEU A 21 -3.43 0.55 -7.94
N PHE A 22 -3.07 0.61 -9.22
CA PHE A 22 -3.81 -0.09 -10.29
C PHE A 22 -3.77 -1.60 -10.13
N LEU A 23 -2.63 -2.16 -9.77
CA LEU A 23 -2.46 -3.61 -9.62
C LEU A 23 -2.96 -4.13 -8.27
N LEU A 24 -3.26 -3.25 -7.31
CA LEU A 24 -3.65 -3.66 -5.97
C LEU A 24 -4.87 -4.60 -5.93
N PRO A 25 -5.93 -4.39 -6.73
CA PRO A 25 -7.07 -5.30 -6.76
C PRO A 25 -6.78 -6.64 -7.44
N SER A 26 -5.81 -6.69 -8.36
CA SER A 26 -5.56 -7.86 -9.22
C SER A 26 -4.36 -8.69 -8.77
N SER A 27 -3.33 -8.09 -8.20
CA SER A 27 -2.09 -8.78 -7.80
C SER A 27 -1.45 -8.12 -6.59
N ALA A 28 -1.73 -8.67 -5.42
CA ALA A 28 -1.20 -8.14 -4.16
C ALA A 28 0.33 -8.14 -4.11
N LEU A 29 1.00 -9.16 -4.70
CA LEU A 29 2.46 -9.23 -4.71
C LEU A 29 3.08 -8.12 -5.56
N LEU A 30 2.65 -8.00 -6.84
CA LEU A 30 3.19 -6.98 -7.74
C LEU A 30 2.86 -5.56 -7.24
N ALA A 31 1.64 -5.35 -6.77
CA ALA A 31 1.25 -4.10 -6.15
C ALA A 31 2.09 -3.78 -4.91
N GLY A 32 2.31 -4.77 -4.05
CA GLY A 32 3.14 -4.62 -2.85
C GLY A 32 4.57 -4.22 -3.19
N LEU A 33 5.20 -4.86 -4.18
CA LEU A 33 6.55 -4.50 -4.63
C LEU A 33 6.62 -3.08 -5.19
N LEU A 34 5.65 -2.69 -6.02
CA LEU A 34 5.60 -1.33 -6.58
C LEU A 34 5.31 -0.29 -5.50
N LEU A 35 4.36 -0.54 -4.62
CA LEU A 35 4.06 0.37 -3.52
C LEU A 35 5.23 0.49 -2.54
N LEU A 36 5.93 -0.61 -2.24
CA LEU A 36 7.14 -0.57 -1.42
C LEU A 36 8.23 0.26 -2.09
N THR A 37 8.44 0.09 -3.39
CA THR A 37 9.39 0.90 -4.17
C THR A 37 9.00 2.39 -4.13
N ALA A 38 7.73 2.71 -4.35
CA ALA A 38 7.22 4.07 -4.25
C ALA A 38 7.39 4.64 -2.83
N LEU A 39 7.17 3.82 -1.81
CA LEU A 39 7.34 4.19 -0.40
C LEU A 39 8.79 4.56 -0.08
N VAL A 40 9.75 3.76 -0.52
CA VAL A 40 11.19 4.06 -0.37
C VAL A 40 11.54 5.36 -1.09
N LEU A 41 11.14 5.50 -2.36
CA LEU A 41 11.39 6.72 -3.15
C LEU A 41 10.76 7.95 -2.51
N GLY A 42 9.52 7.86 -2.03
CA GLY A 42 8.83 8.93 -1.35
C GLY A 42 9.50 9.32 -0.03
N SER A 43 9.98 8.33 0.72
CA SER A 43 10.71 8.55 1.98
C SER A 43 12.05 9.26 1.76
N CYS A 44 12.79 8.88 0.71
CA CYS A 44 14.08 9.50 0.35
C CYS A 44 13.94 10.96 -0.10
N GLN A 45 12.78 11.37 -0.60
CA GLN A 45 12.50 12.75 -1.06
C GLN A 45 12.04 13.68 0.07
N ARG A 46 11.89 13.16 1.27
CA ARG A 46 11.44 13.94 2.41
C ARG A 46 12.60 14.73 3.03
N GLU A 47 12.43 16.04 3.10
CA GLU A 47 13.36 16.94 3.79
C GLU A 47 13.28 16.79 5.32
N ARG A 48 12.11 16.41 5.83
CA ARG A 48 11.89 16.26 7.28
C ARG A 48 11.85 14.78 7.67
N PRO A 49 12.65 14.37 8.67
CA PRO A 49 12.58 13.03 9.20
C PRO A 49 11.22 12.77 9.87
N PHE A 50 10.82 11.52 9.92
CA PHE A 50 9.55 11.04 10.49
C PHE A 50 9.23 11.65 11.86
N TRP A 51 10.22 11.76 12.71
CA TRP A 51 10.11 12.22 14.10
C TRP A 51 9.78 13.72 14.26
N ARG A 52 10.04 14.53 13.24
CA ARG A 52 9.80 15.97 13.28
C ARG A 52 8.42 16.39 12.76
N ASP A 53 7.64 15.45 12.24
CA ASP A 53 6.29 15.73 11.78
C ASP A 53 5.28 15.42 12.91
N PRO A 54 4.57 16.43 13.46
CA PRO A 54 3.62 16.23 14.55
C PRO A 54 2.50 15.23 14.22
N TRP A 55 2.15 15.12 12.96
CA TRP A 55 1.10 14.20 12.51
C TRP A 55 1.50 12.72 12.60
N ASN A 56 2.77 12.42 12.75
CA ASN A 56 3.27 11.06 12.92
C ASN A 56 3.27 10.58 14.38
N TRP A 57 3.11 11.48 15.34
CA TRP A 57 3.09 11.13 16.77
C TRP A 57 2.00 10.12 17.14
N PRO A 58 0.72 10.27 16.67
CA PRO A 58 -0.30 9.26 16.93
C PRO A 58 0.06 7.88 16.38
N LEU A 59 0.69 7.83 15.20
CA LEU A 59 1.14 6.57 14.59
C LEU A 59 2.28 5.94 15.40
N LEU A 60 3.20 6.76 15.91
CA LEU A 60 4.29 6.30 16.77
C LEU A 60 3.73 5.74 18.08
N ILE A 61 2.82 6.45 18.72
CA ILE A 61 2.17 5.99 19.96
C ILE A 61 1.45 4.66 19.71
N ALA A 62 0.71 4.55 18.61
CA ALA A 62 0.03 3.30 18.24
C ALA A 62 1.03 2.16 18.04
N ALA A 63 2.15 2.39 17.35
CA ALA A 63 3.20 1.39 17.15
C ALA A 63 3.83 0.94 18.49
N LEU A 64 4.08 1.87 19.39
CA LEU A 64 4.63 1.57 20.73
C LEU A 64 3.63 0.77 21.58
N LEU A 65 2.33 1.11 21.54
CA LEU A 65 1.30 0.35 22.26
C LEU A 65 1.15 -1.07 21.68
N MET A 66 1.24 -1.23 20.36
CA MET A 66 1.24 -2.56 19.74
C MET A 66 2.46 -3.37 20.14
N LEU A 67 3.65 -2.75 20.14
CA LEU A 67 4.88 -3.39 20.60
C LEU A 67 4.77 -3.83 22.06
N PHE A 68 4.26 -2.95 22.93
CA PHE A 68 4.03 -3.27 24.33
C PHE A 68 3.06 -4.44 24.50
N GLY A 69 1.96 -4.46 23.74
CA GLY A 69 1.02 -5.58 23.71
C GLY A 69 1.66 -6.89 23.28
N CYS A 70 2.55 -6.86 22.26
CA CYS A 70 3.29 -8.05 21.82
C CYS A 70 4.24 -8.59 22.90
N VAL A 71 4.90 -7.70 23.63
CA VAL A 71 5.81 -8.10 24.72
C VAL A 71 5.06 -8.74 25.88
N GLN A 72 3.83 -8.27 26.17
CA GLN A 72 2.99 -8.82 27.23
C GLN A 72 2.22 -10.08 26.83
N ALA A 73 2.11 -10.37 25.54
CA ALA A 73 1.42 -11.56 25.08
C ALA A 73 2.27 -12.81 25.40
N TYR A 74 1.74 -13.66 26.27
CA TYR A 74 2.35 -14.96 26.60
C TYR A 74 2.28 -15.99 25.47
N SER A 75 1.70 -15.65 24.34
CA SER A 75 1.56 -16.52 23.20
C SER A 75 2.74 -16.34 22.25
N GLU A 76 3.25 -17.45 21.76
CA GLU A 76 4.29 -17.66 20.74
C GLU A 76 4.53 -16.53 19.71
N ALA A 77 5.00 -16.85 18.52
CA ALA A 77 5.35 -15.90 17.45
C ALA A 77 4.17 -15.09 16.83
N ARG A 78 2.91 -15.45 17.07
CA ARG A 78 1.72 -14.86 16.42
C ARG A 78 1.58 -13.34 16.59
N PRO A 79 1.76 -12.74 17.77
CA PRO A 79 1.67 -11.29 17.96
C PRO A 79 2.74 -10.54 17.17
N TRP A 80 3.95 -11.10 17.07
CA TRP A 80 5.07 -10.52 16.34
C TRP A 80 4.84 -10.51 14.82
N VAL A 81 4.21 -11.56 14.28
CA VAL A 81 3.77 -11.60 12.88
C VAL A 81 2.72 -10.51 12.62
N GLY A 82 1.76 -10.36 13.54
CA GLY A 82 0.77 -9.28 13.49
C GLY A 82 1.43 -7.89 13.49
N LEU A 83 2.37 -7.65 14.39
CA LEU A 83 3.13 -6.39 14.45
C LEU A 83 3.89 -6.13 13.13
N GLY A 84 4.58 -7.16 12.60
CA GLY A 84 5.30 -7.07 11.34
C GLY A 84 4.39 -6.71 10.15
N ASN A 85 3.14 -7.14 10.16
CA ASN A 85 2.15 -6.79 9.13
C ASN A 85 1.67 -5.33 9.24
N TRP A 86 1.56 -4.77 10.44
CA TRP A 86 1.03 -3.42 10.65
C TRP A 86 2.08 -2.31 10.55
N LEU A 87 3.31 -2.54 10.97
CA LEU A 87 4.38 -1.53 10.95
C LEU A 87 4.62 -0.90 9.57
N PRO A 88 4.60 -1.66 8.44
CA PRO A 88 4.75 -1.07 7.12
C PRO A 88 3.64 -0.07 6.76
N PHE A 89 2.42 -0.25 7.27
CA PHE A 89 1.32 0.69 7.03
C PHE A 89 1.57 2.03 7.70
N PHE A 90 2.12 2.07 8.91
CA PHE A 90 2.46 3.34 9.57
C PHE A 90 3.55 4.10 8.79
N TRP A 91 4.55 3.38 8.28
CA TRP A 91 5.54 3.97 7.38
C TRP A 91 4.91 4.44 6.08
N ALA A 92 3.98 3.69 5.51
CA ALA A 92 3.26 4.03 4.28
C ALA A 92 2.47 5.34 4.41
N PHE A 93 1.79 5.58 5.52
CA PHE A 93 1.10 6.84 5.78
C PHE A 93 2.04 8.05 5.66
N TRP A 94 3.25 7.94 6.16
CA TRP A 94 4.23 9.01 6.07
C TRP A 94 4.89 9.07 4.69
N GLY A 95 5.33 7.96 4.14
CA GLY A 95 6.09 7.92 2.89
C GLY A 95 5.27 8.20 1.63
N PHE A 96 3.94 7.98 1.67
CA PHE A 96 3.06 8.29 0.54
C PHE A 96 2.54 9.74 0.53
N GLN A 97 2.71 10.51 1.60
CA GLN A 97 2.26 11.89 1.64
C GLN A 97 2.73 12.76 0.45
N PRO A 98 4.00 12.65 -0.06
CA PRO A 98 4.44 13.43 -1.21
C PRO A 98 3.59 13.20 -2.47
N TYR A 99 3.00 12.02 -2.62
CA TYR A 99 2.13 11.68 -3.75
C TYR A 99 0.68 12.17 -3.59
N LEU A 100 0.26 12.54 -2.37
CA LEU A 100 -1.13 12.84 -2.04
C LEU A 100 -1.37 14.29 -1.63
N VAL A 101 -0.44 15.20 -1.96
CA VAL A 101 -0.47 16.59 -1.51
C VAL A 101 -1.64 17.38 -2.08
N THR A 102 -1.98 17.18 -3.35
CA THR A 102 -3.03 17.94 -4.04
C THR A 102 -4.31 17.14 -4.20
N ASP A 103 -5.46 17.83 -4.24
CA ASP A 103 -6.75 17.18 -4.48
C ASP A 103 -6.78 16.46 -5.84
N GLN A 104 -6.12 17.04 -6.84
CA GLN A 104 -5.99 16.41 -8.16
C GLN A 104 -5.18 15.12 -8.10
N ALA A 105 -4.10 15.09 -7.31
CA ALA A 105 -3.30 13.87 -7.11
C ALA A 105 -4.13 12.79 -6.41
N ARG A 106 -4.84 13.15 -5.33
CA ARG A 106 -5.74 12.23 -4.62
C ARG A 106 -6.82 11.65 -5.53
N ARG A 107 -7.47 12.51 -6.33
CA ARG A 107 -8.47 12.07 -7.30
C ARG A 107 -7.88 11.13 -8.35
N ARG A 108 -6.70 11.42 -8.88
CA ARG A 108 -6.01 10.53 -9.82
C ARG A 108 -5.70 9.17 -9.19
N CYS A 109 -5.18 9.15 -7.97
CA CYS A 109 -4.92 7.89 -7.25
C CYS A 109 -6.19 7.07 -7.05
N ALA A 110 -7.30 7.70 -6.67
CA ALA A 110 -8.58 7.03 -6.54
C ALA A 110 -9.06 6.46 -7.88
N LEU A 111 -8.92 7.20 -8.98
CA LEU A 111 -9.26 6.72 -10.32
C LEU A 111 -8.39 5.53 -10.76
N TRP A 112 -7.09 5.55 -10.47
CA TRP A 112 -6.21 4.42 -10.76
C TRP A 112 -6.60 3.16 -9.98
N LEU A 113 -6.95 3.30 -8.71
CA LEU A 113 -7.44 2.21 -7.88
C LEU A 113 -8.75 1.63 -8.42
N VAL A 114 -9.72 2.49 -8.76
CA VAL A 114 -11.00 2.08 -9.35
C VAL A 114 -10.78 1.44 -10.72
N ALA A 115 -9.92 2.01 -11.58
CA ALA A 115 -9.60 1.42 -12.88
C ALA A 115 -8.99 0.00 -12.72
N GLY A 116 -8.18 -0.22 -11.69
CA GLY A 116 -7.62 -1.53 -11.37
C GLY A 116 -8.65 -2.59 -10.97
N THR A 117 -9.84 -2.19 -10.49
CA THR A 117 -10.91 -3.14 -10.19
C THR A 117 -11.65 -3.64 -11.44
N VAL A 118 -11.60 -2.89 -12.54
CA VAL A 118 -12.33 -3.22 -13.78
C VAL A 118 -11.95 -4.59 -14.34
N PRO A 119 -10.66 -4.94 -14.52
CA PRO A 119 -10.29 -6.28 -14.98
C PRO A 119 -10.81 -7.38 -14.05
N VAL A 120 -10.78 -7.18 -12.74
CA VAL A 120 -11.25 -8.14 -11.74
C VAL A 120 -12.76 -8.34 -11.86
N VAL A 121 -13.51 -7.26 -12.03
CA VAL A 121 -14.97 -7.34 -12.22
C VAL A 121 -15.32 -8.04 -13.53
N ILE A 122 -14.65 -7.69 -14.64
CA ILE A 122 -14.89 -8.32 -15.95
C ILE A 122 -14.62 -9.84 -15.86
N THR A 123 -13.53 -10.24 -15.28
CA THR A 123 -13.19 -11.66 -15.12
C THR A 123 -14.13 -12.36 -14.17
N GLY A 124 -14.53 -11.75 -13.05
CA GLY A 124 -15.55 -12.31 -12.15
C GLY A 124 -16.90 -12.51 -12.82
N LEU A 125 -17.35 -11.55 -13.62
CA LEU A 125 -18.58 -11.70 -14.43
C LEU A 125 -18.42 -12.78 -15.50
N GLY A 126 -17.26 -12.87 -16.13
CA GLY A 126 -16.93 -13.91 -17.09
C GLY A 126 -16.98 -15.32 -16.49
N GLN A 127 -16.49 -15.46 -15.26
CA GLN A 127 -16.58 -16.72 -14.51
C GLN A 127 -18.05 -17.07 -14.21
N LEU A 128 -18.85 -16.10 -13.79
CA LEU A 128 -20.23 -16.32 -13.41
C LEU A 128 -21.15 -16.67 -14.61
N TRP A 129 -20.99 -15.94 -15.74
CA TRP A 129 -21.92 -16.05 -16.88
C TRP A 129 -21.42 -16.92 -18.02
N TRP A 130 -20.11 -16.97 -18.23
CA TRP A 130 -19.51 -17.74 -19.35
C TRP A 130 -18.71 -18.95 -18.89
N GLY A 131 -18.69 -19.24 -17.57
CA GLY A 131 -17.96 -20.38 -17.03
C GLY A 131 -16.46 -20.31 -17.29
N TRP A 132 -15.89 -19.11 -17.35
CA TRP A 132 -14.45 -18.97 -17.50
C TRP A 132 -13.76 -19.68 -16.35
N GLN A 133 -12.91 -20.65 -16.68
CA GLN A 133 -12.12 -21.34 -15.66
C GLN A 133 -10.78 -20.65 -15.50
N GLY A 134 -10.47 -20.28 -14.32
CA GLY A 134 -9.18 -19.80 -13.92
C GLY A 134 -9.01 -19.99 -12.43
N PRO A 135 -7.93 -20.36 -11.92
CA PRO A 135 -6.90 -19.37 -11.67
C PRO A 135 -5.61 -19.75 -12.37
N TRP A 136 -4.99 -18.76 -12.88
CA TRP A 136 -3.60 -18.90 -13.24
C TRP A 136 -2.80 -18.76 -11.95
N GLN A 137 -2.41 -19.88 -11.36
CA GLN A 137 -1.46 -19.90 -10.27
C GLN A 137 -0.07 -19.74 -10.85
N VAL A 138 0.54 -18.58 -10.64
CA VAL A 138 1.92 -18.33 -11.02
C VAL A 138 2.78 -18.39 -9.75
N LEU A 139 3.97 -18.96 -9.86
CA LEU A 139 4.91 -19.10 -8.74
C LEU A 139 4.35 -19.89 -7.54
N GLY A 140 3.72 -21.05 -7.80
CA GLY A 140 3.26 -21.92 -6.73
C GLY A 140 2.12 -21.34 -5.87
N GLY A 141 1.28 -20.48 -6.45
CA GLY A 141 0.17 -19.84 -5.74
C GLY A 141 0.47 -18.50 -5.08
N LEU A 142 1.68 -17.96 -5.25
CA LEU A 142 2.04 -16.64 -4.73
C LEU A 142 1.29 -15.51 -5.46
N ILE A 143 0.93 -15.72 -6.72
CA ILE A 143 0.08 -14.84 -7.52
C ILE A 143 -1.17 -15.63 -7.89
N VAL A 144 -2.26 -15.37 -7.19
CA VAL A 144 -3.57 -15.95 -7.48
C VAL A 144 -4.42 -14.84 -8.08
N TRP A 145 -4.72 -14.95 -9.37
CA TRP A 145 -5.54 -13.91 -10.05
C TRP A 145 -7.03 -14.20 -9.93
N PHE A 146 -7.41 -15.46 -9.81
CA PHE A 146 -8.81 -15.86 -9.64
C PHE A 146 -8.87 -17.10 -8.77
N VAL A 147 -9.81 -17.13 -7.85
CA VAL A 147 -10.13 -18.35 -7.09
C VAL A 147 -11.11 -19.14 -7.93
N ALA A 148 -10.77 -20.36 -8.27
CA ALA A 148 -11.73 -21.30 -8.86
C ALA A 148 -12.80 -21.63 -7.81
N PRO A 149 -14.06 -21.81 -8.21
CA PRO A 149 -15.11 -22.27 -7.33
C PRO A 149 -14.85 -23.70 -6.83
#